data_f5267a90ed7c5d8ffc1b98f56bf19ad4
#
_entry.id   f5267a90ed7c5d8ffc1b98f56bf19ad4
#
_cell.length_a   1.000
_cell.length_b   1.000
_cell.length_c   1.000
_cell.angle_alpha   90.00
_cell.angle_beta   90.00
_cell.angle_gamma   90.00
#
_symmetry.space_group_name_H-M   'P 1'
#
loop_
_entity.id
_entity.type
_entity.pdbx_description
1 polymer ?
#
loop_
_entity_poly.entity_id
_entity_poly.type
_entity_poly.pdbx_seq_one_letter_code
_entity_poly.pdbx_strand_id
1 'polypeptide(L)'
;MLIKTVIILAAIGVLTYLLYLNGYITIQNKKALMFVGKNGFIDKHCYAKFSACTGRLKKVIRFKEKRQYTFTLDCKLEKGEVKVTLCDPDKNTVFILTPDNTSAVVDAKYGRYYMEIEIYKAYGSYDISWK
;
A
#
# COMPACT_ATOMS: atom_id res chain seq x y z
N MET A 1 -5.76 -33.06 -20.02
CA MET A 1 -5.80 -32.64 -18.61
C MET A 1 -4.74 -31.61 -18.26
N LEU A 2 -3.47 -31.83 -18.60
CA LEU A 2 -2.38 -30.91 -18.28
C LEU A 2 -2.58 -29.50 -18.88
N ILE A 3 -3.02 -29.41 -20.11
CA ILE A 3 -3.28 -28.15 -20.83
C ILE A 3 -4.37 -27.33 -20.15
N LYS A 4 -5.46 -27.96 -19.71
CA LYS A 4 -6.55 -27.29 -18.99
C LYS A 4 -6.06 -26.71 -17.66
N THR A 5 -5.25 -27.44 -16.92
CA THR A 5 -4.67 -26.98 -15.66
C THR A 5 -3.76 -25.79 -15.88
N VAL A 6 -2.91 -25.82 -16.89
CA VAL A 6 -2.01 -24.71 -17.25
C VAL A 6 -2.80 -23.45 -17.61
N ILE A 7 -3.87 -23.59 -18.40
CA ILE A 7 -4.74 -22.46 -18.79
C ILE A 7 -5.41 -21.84 -17.56
N ILE A 8 -5.92 -22.66 -16.64
CA ILE A 8 -6.55 -22.18 -15.41
C ILE A 8 -5.55 -21.42 -14.54
N LEU A 9 -4.34 -21.94 -14.36
CA LEU A 9 -3.30 -21.29 -13.58
C LEU A 9 -2.87 -19.96 -14.21
N ALA A 10 -2.74 -19.92 -15.53
CA ALA A 10 -2.42 -18.68 -16.24
C ALA A 10 -3.53 -17.64 -16.08
N ALA A 11 -4.80 -18.05 -16.17
CA ALA A 11 -5.94 -17.16 -15.98
C ALA A 11 -5.98 -16.57 -14.55
N ILE A 12 -5.72 -17.37 -13.54
CA ILE A 12 -5.64 -16.92 -12.15
C ILE A 12 -4.50 -15.91 -11.97
N GLY A 13 -3.34 -16.17 -12.55
CA GLY A 13 -2.19 -15.25 -12.48
C GLY A 13 -2.49 -13.90 -13.14
N VAL A 14 -3.11 -13.90 -14.30
CA VAL A 14 -3.50 -12.66 -15.01
C VAL A 14 -4.55 -11.90 -14.20
N LEU A 15 -5.54 -12.58 -13.66
CA LEU A 15 -6.58 -11.95 -12.83
C LEU A 15 -5.99 -11.29 -11.58
N THR A 16 -5.10 -11.97 -10.88
CA THR A 16 -4.40 -11.45 -9.71
C THR A 16 -3.59 -10.20 -10.05
N TYR A 17 -2.87 -10.24 -11.16
CA TYR A 17 -2.10 -9.10 -11.64
C TYR A 17 -2.99 -7.88 -11.96
N LEU A 18 -4.12 -8.10 -12.63
CA LEU A 18 -5.07 -7.03 -12.94
C LEU A 18 -5.69 -6.43 -11.67
N LEU A 19 -6.01 -7.24 -10.68
CA LEU A 19 -6.52 -6.76 -9.39
C LEU A 19 -5.47 -5.89 -8.68
N TYR A 20 -4.21 -6.28 -8.71
CA TYR A 20 -3.13 -5.48 -8.15
C TYR A 20 -3.00 -4.12 -8.84
N LEU A 21 -2.99 -4.10 -10.17
CA LEU A 21 -2.84 -2.87 -10.96
C LEU A 21 -3.99 -1.88 -10.75
N ASN A 22 -5.16 -2.36 -10.38
CA ASN A 22 -6.32 -1.50 -10.11
C ASN A 22 -6.49 -1.16 -8.63
N GLY A 23 -5.56 -1.58 -7.77
CA GLY A 23 -5.55 -1.25 -6.35
C GLY A 23 -6.49 -2.07 -5.48
N TYR A 24 -7.06 -3.16 -5.99
CA TYR A 24 -7.96 -4.03 -5.22
C TYR A 24 -7.24 -4.94 -4.24
N ILE A 25 -5.98 -5.26 -4.51
CA ILE A 25 -5.17 -6.10 -3.63
C ILE A 25 -3.84 -5.42 -3.32
N THR A 26 -3.27 -5.78 -2.17
CA THR A 26 -1.95 -5.32 -1.73
C THR A 26 -0.97 -6.48 -1.76
N ILE A 27 0.18 -6.27 -2.39
CA ILE A 27 1.27 -7.24 -2.36
C ILE A 27 2.02 -7.05 -1.04
N GLN A 28 2.19 -8.14 -0.31
CA GLN A 28 2.80 -8.13 1.01
C GLN A 28 3.96 -9.11 1.08
N ASN A 29 5.08 -8.65 1.64
CA ASN A 29 6.21 -9.49 2.00
C ASN A 29 6.62 -9.12 3.43
N LYS A 30 6.13 -9.87 4.40
CA LYS A 30 6.29 -9.53 5.81
C LYS A 30 6.46 -10.75 6.69
N LYS A 31 7.12 -10.52 7.83
CA LYS A 31 7.18 -11.45 8.97
C LYS A 31 6.60 -10.72 10.18
N ALA A 32 5.62 -11.32 10.84
CA ALA A 32 4.99 -10.74 12.02
C ALA A 32 4.46 -11.84 12.94
N LEU A 33 4.47 -11.59 14.25
CA LEU A 33 3.77 -12.43 15.21
C LEU A 33 2.25 -12.27 15.07
N MET A 34 1.83 -11.06 14.81
CA MET A 34 0.44 -10.73 14.54
C MET A 34 0.38 -9.62 13.48
N PHE A 35 -0.51 -9.77 12.51
CA PHE A 35 -0.77 -8.73 11.54
C PHE A 35 -2.24 -8.75 11.16
N VAL A 36 -2.91 -7.62 11.37
CA VAL A 36 -4.29 -7.41 10.93
C VAL A 36 -4.31 -6.14 10.10
N GLY A 37 -4.63 -6.28 8.84
CA GLY A 37 -4.68 -5.15 7.91
C GLY A 37 -6.07 -4.99 7.30
N LYS A 38 -6.42 -3.76 6.98
CA LYS A 38 -7.65 -3.43 6.29
C LYS A 38 -7.36 -2.48 5.14
N ASN A 39 -7.73 -2.89 3.95
CA ASN A 39 -7.61 -2.13 2.73
C ASN A 39 -8.99 -1.68 2.26
N GLY A 40 -9.24 -0.39 2.25
CA GLY A 40 -10.50 0.15 1.72
C GLY A 40 -10.47 0.20 0.19
N PHE A 41 -11.45 -0.41 -0.47
CA PHE A 41 -11.65 -0.24 -1.91
C PHE A 41 -12.29 1.09 -2.23
N ILE A 42 -13.27 1.46 -1.42
CA ILE A 42 -14.12 2.64 -1.58
C ILE A 42 -13.55 3.79 -0.77
N ASP A 43 -13.08 3.50 0.44
CA ASP A 43 -12.49 4.46 1.34
C ASP A 43 -11.02 4.66 0.99
N LYS A 44 -10.60 5.89 0.85
CA LYS A 44 -9.21 6.28 0.60
C LYS A 44 -8.39 6.13 1.89
N HIS A 45 -8.16 4.87 2.27
CA HIS A 45 -7.71 4.53 3.61
C HIS A 45 -7.03 3.16 3.65
N CYS A 46 -5.92 3.07 4.34
CA CYS A 46 -5.20 1.84 4.64
C CYS A 46 -4.87 1.78 6.12
N TYR A 47 -5.28 0.69 6.77
CA TYR A 47 -5.03 0.47 8.19
C TYR A 47 -4.35 -0.86 8.43
N ALA A 48 -3.43 -0.91 9.38
CA ALA A 48 -2.88 -2.16 9.87
C ALA A 48 -2.49 -2.06 11.35
N LYS A 49 -2.70 -3.16 12.07
CA LYS A 49 -2.23 -3.36 13.44
C LYS A 49 -1.33 -4.60 13.45
N PHE A 50 -0.20 -4.53 14.14
CA PHE A 50 0.81 -5.57 14.08
C PHE A 50 1.64 -5.67 15.35
N SER A 51 2.27 -6.84 15.53
CA SER A 51 3.26 -7.12 16.58
C SER A 51 4.49 -7.74 15.96
N ALA A 52 5.69 -7.27 16.33
CA ALA A 52 6.97 -7.76 15.82
C ALA A 52 7.02 -7.85 14.30
N CYS A 53 6.52 -6.83 13.63
CA CYS A 53 6.40 -6.83 12.18
C CYS A 53 7.66 -6.28 11.50
N THR A 54 8.14 -7.01 10.50
CA THR A 54 9.16 -6.53 9.56
C THR A 54 8.74 -6.93 8.16
N GLY A 55 8.70 -5.98 7.25
CA GLY A 55 8.34 -6.29 5.88
C GLY A 55 7.94 -5.07 5.07
N ARG A 56 7.38 -5.36 3.90
CA ARG A 56 6.94 -4.35 2.94
C ARG A 56 5.56 -4.68 2.41
N LEU A 57 4.74 -3.65 2.26
CA LEU A 57 3.45 -3.75 1.61
C LEU A 57 3.46 -2.79 0.42
N LYS A 58 2.96 -3.26 -0.72
CA LYS A 58 2.87 -2.47 -1.95
C LYS A 58 1.44 -2.40 -2.42
N LYS A 59 0.98 -1.21 -2.72
CA LYS A 59 -0.36 -0.97 -3.23
C LYS A 59 -0.29 0.01 -4.40
N VAL A 60 -1.11 -0.24 -5.43
CA VAL A 60 -1.32 0.71 -6.52
C VAL A 60 -2.54 1.56 -6.19
N ILE A 61 -2.37 2.88 -6.27
CA ILE A 61 -3.46 3.84 -6.14
C ILE A 61 -3.71 4.44 -7.52
N ARG A 62 -4.93 4.30 -8.02
CA ARG A 62 -5.31 4.84 -9.32
C ARG A 62 -6.11 6.12 -9.13
N PHE A 63 -5.54 7.24 -9.54
CA PHE A 63 -6.24 8.53 -9.56
C PHE A 63 -6.97 8.70 -10.88
N LYS A 64 -8.27 8.94 -10.81
CA LYS A 64 -9.14 9.12 -11.98
C LYS A 64 -9.27 10.59 -12.40
N GLU A 65 -8.85 11.50 -11.53
CA GLU A 65 -8.96 12.94 -11.75
C GLU A 65 -7.64 13.63 -11.45
N LYS A 66 -7.35 14.69 -12.20
CA LYS A 66 -6.27 15.60 -11.84
C LYS A 66 -6.74 16.49 -10.70
N ARG A 67 -6.19 16.25 -9.51
CA ARG A 67 -6.64 16.90 -8.29
C ARG A 67 -5.53 16.91 -7.25
N GLN A 68 -5.61 17.86 -6.33
CA GLN A 68 -4.74 17.89 -5.17
C GLN A 68 -5.29 16.97 -4.08
N TYR A 69 -4.44 16.09 -3.56
CA TYR A 69 -4.75 15.19 -2.46
C TYR A 69 -3.83 15.46 -1.29
N THR A 70 -4.38 15.38 -0.07
CA THR A 70 -3.59 15.39 1.16
C THR A 70 -3.53 14.00 1.73
N PHE A 71 -2.31 13.46 1.86
CA PHE A 71 -2.05 12.16 2.49
C PHE A 71 -1.67 12.39 3.95
N THR A 72 -2.25 11.60 4.83
CA THR A 72 -1.99 11.66 6.27
C THR A 72 -1.67 10.26 6.80
N LEU A 73 -0.59 10.17 7.56
CA LEU A 73 -0.19 8.96 8.29
C LEU A 73 -0.46 9.16 9.78
N ASP A 74 -1.35 8.37 10.35
CA ASP A 74 -1.54 8.27 11.79
C ASP A 74 -0.89 6.98 12.27
N CYS A 75 0.18 7.10 13.03
CA CYS A 75 1.02 5.98 13.42
C CYS A 75 1.15 5.93 14.93
N LYS A 76 0.78 4.78 15.52
CA LYS A 76 0.89 4.53 16.97
C LYS A 76 1.84 3.36 17.16
N LEU A 77 3.12 3.65 17.33
CA LEU A 77 4.16 2.65 17.51
C LEU A 77 4.67 2.65 18.94
N GLU A 78 4.77 1.44 19.54
CA GLU A 78 5.49 1.22 20.78
C GLU A 78 6.99 1.06 20.53
N LYS A 79 7.34 0.41 19.41
CA LYS A 79 8.70 0.17 18.96
C LYS A 79 8.75 0.10 17.44
N GLY A 80 9.94 0.33 16.90
CA GLY A 80 10.21 0.13 15.48
C GLY A 80 9.94 1.34 14.63
N GLU A 81 9.90 1.11 13.32
CA GLU A 81 9.78 2.16 12.32
C GLU A 81 8.77 1.79 11.25
N VAL A 82 8.06 2.79 10.76
CA VAL A 82 7.17 2.69 9.60
C VAL A 82 7.50 3.84 8.66
N LYS A 83 7.64 3.52 7.37
CA LYS A 83 7.93 4.48 6.32
C LYS A 83 6.98 4.25 5.15
N VAL A 84 6.33 5.30 4.69
CA VAL A 84 5.42 5.25 3.53
C VAL A 84 6.00 6.09 2.42
N THR A 85 6.22 5.47 1.27
CA THR A 85 6.73 6.13 0.07
C THR A 85 5.68 6.08 -1.03
N LEU A 86 5.38 7.21 -1.64
CA LEU A 86 4.54 7.27 -2.83
C LEU A 86 5.40 7.62 -4.04
N CYS A 87 5.24 6.83 -5.11
CA CYS A 87 5.89 7.06 -6.40
C CYS A 87 4.85 7.38 -7.46
N ASP A 88 5.22 8.25 -8.41
CA ASP A 88 4.37 8.60 -9.55
C ASP A 88 4.37 7.49 -10.62
N PRO A 89 3.60 7.63 -11.72
CA PRO A 89 3.58 6.64 -12.79
C PRO A 89 4.96 6.40 -13.44
N ASP A 90 5.86 7.37 -13.39
CA ASP A 90 7.25 7.26 -13.87
C ASP A 90 8.20 6.69 -12.81
N LYS A 91 7.67 6.28 -11.66
CA LYS A 91 8.39 5.72 -10.51
C LYS A 91 9.33 6.69 -9.80
N ASN A 92 9.09 7.97 -9.94
CA ASN A 92 9.77 9.00 -9.16
C ASN A 92 9.11 9.16 -7.80
N THR A 93 9.91 9.30 -6.75
CA THR A 93 9.39 9.51 -5.39
C THR A 93 8.69 10.85 -5.29
N VAL A 94 7.41 10.83 -4.91
CA VAL A 94 6.60 12.02 -4.71
C VAL A 94 6.71 12.53 -3.28
N PHE A 95 6.61 11.61 -2.30
CA PHE A 95 6.78 11.93 -0.88
C PHE A 95 7.19 10.70 -0.07
N ILE A 96 7.69 10.97 1.12
CA ILE A 96 7.97 9.96 2.14
C ILE A 96 7.30 10.40 3.44
N LEU A 97 6.41 9.57 3.98
CA LEU A 97 5.78 9.78 5.28
C LEU A 97 6.42 8.88 6.34
N THR A 98 6.68 9.43 7.49
CA THR A 98 7.22 8.75 8.67
C THR A 98 6.45 9.22 9.90
N PRO A 99 6.62 8.60 11.10
CA PRO A 99 6.03 9.14 12.32
C PRO A 99 6.42 10.59 12.64
N ASP A 100 7.55 11.06 12.09
CA ASP A 100 8.03 12.44 12.27
C ASP A 100 7.54 13.40 11.17
N ASN A 101 7.08 12.86 10.05
CA ASN A 101 6.55 13.60 8.91
C ASN A 101 5.26 12.96 8.42
N THR A 102 4.15 13.33 9.02
CA THR A 102 2.89 12.60 8.93
C THR A 102 1.93 13.09 7.85
N SER A 103 2.26 14.14 7.13
CA SER A 103 1.36 14.71 6.12
C SER A 103 2.11 15.21 4.90
N ALA A 104 1.50 15.01 3.73
CA ALA A 104 2.02 15.52 2.47
C ALA A 104 0.87 15.85 1.51
N VAL A 105 1.08 16.87 0.68
CA VAL A 105 0.14 17.28 -0.35
C VAL A 105 0.70 16.88 -1.71
N VAL A 106 -0.14 16.27 -2.52
CA VAL A 106 0.22 15.75 -3.84
C VAL A 106 -0.70 16.31 -4.90
N ASP A 107 -0.13 16.89 -5.95
CA ASP A 107 -0.86 17.22 -7.17
C ASP A 107 -0.95 15.96 -8.04
N ALA A 108 -1.99 15.17 -7.80
CA ALA A 108 -2.17 13.91 -8.51
C ALA A 108 -2.63 14.14 -9.94
N LYS A 109 -1.96 13.50 -10.87
CA LYS A 109 -2.35 13.41 -12.28
C LYS A 109 -3.12 12.12 -12.51
N TYR A 110 -3.86 12.03 -13.58
CA TYR A 110 -4.48 10.78 -13.98
C TYR A 110 -3.41 9.69 -14.15
N GLY A 111 -3.60 8.56 -13.49
CA GLY A 111 -2.67 7.43 -13.63
C GLY A 111 -2.54 6.59 -12.37
N ARG A 112 -1.60 5.65 -12.43
CA ARG A 112 -1.29 4.72 -11.35
C ARG A 112 -0.10 5.21 -10.55
N TYR A 113 -0.34 5.44 -9.26
CA TYR A 113 0.70 5.76 -8.30
C TYR A 113 1.00 4.51 -7.47
N TYR A 114 2.25 4.36 -7.06
CA TYR A 114 2.72 3.19 -6.33
C TYR A 114 3.04 3.60 -4.90
N MET A 115 2.31 3.02 -3.95
CA MET A 115 2.56 3.24 -2.52
C MET A 115 3.25 2.03 -1.93
N GLU A 116 4.37 2.26 -1.24
CA GLU A 116 5.12 1.25 -0.53
C GLU A 116 5.18 1.60 0.95
N ILE A 117 4.83 0.64 1.79
CA ILE A 117 4.89 0.77 3.24
C ILE A 117 5.96 -0.17 3.74
N GLU A 118 7.02 0.39 4.31
CA GLU A 118 8.11 -0.37 4.92
C GLU A 118 7.95 -0.37 6.44
N ILE A 119 8.00 -1.56 7.03
CA ILE A 119 7.85 -1.76 8.48
C ILE A 119 9.09 -2.47 8.97
N TYR A 120 9.71 -1.97 10.03
CA TYR A 120 10.92 -2.55 10.59
C TYR A 120 10.81 -2.73 12.10
N LYS A 121 10.80 -3.99 12.54
CA LYS A 121 10.73 -4.42 13.95
C LYS A 121 9.69 -3.65 14.75
N ALA A 122 8.52 -3.44 14.19
CA ALA A 122 7.51 -2.55 14.73
C ALA A 122 6.42 -3.27 15.51
N TYR A 123 5.98 -2.60 16.56
CA TYR A 123 4.82 -2.98 17.38
C TYR A 123 3.86 -1.80 17.40
N GLY A 124 2.64 -1.98 16.97
CA GLY A 124 1.65 -0.93 16.98
C GLY A 124 0.71 -0.95 15.80
N SER A 125 0.38 0.22 15.29
CA SER A 125 -0.54 0.36 14.16
C SER A 125 -0.22 1.57 13.31
N TYR A 126 -0.67 1.56 12.07
CA TYR A 126 -0.70 2.73 11.22
C TYR A 126 -2.06 2.86 10.54
N ASP A 127 -2.39 4.08 10.19
CA ASP A 127 -3.57 4.42 9.41
C ASP A 127 -3.16 5.49 8.39
N ILE A 128 -3.29 5.17 7.11
CA ILE A 128 -2.97 6.07 6.01
C ILE A 128 -4.27 6.45 5.33
N SER A 129 -4.54 7.74 5.26
CA SER A 129 -5.72 8.26 4.57
C SER A 129 -5.32 9.34 3.57
N TRP A 130 -6.14 9.52 2.53
CA TRP A 130 -5.98 10.60 1.55
C TRP A 130 -7.33 11.15 1.12
N LYS A 131 -7.35 12.46 0.96
CA LYS A 131 -8.55 13.20 0.56
C LYS A 131 -8.25 14.16 -0.58
#